data_ca003e29a427c567a003f46db0ce670c
#
_entry.id   ca003e29a427c567a003f46db0ce670c
#
_cell.length_a   1.000
_cell.length_b   1.000
_cell.length_c   1.000
_cell.angle_alpha   90.00
_cell.angle_beta   90.00
_cell.angle_gamma   90.00
#
_symmetry.space_group_name_H-M   'P 1'
#
loop_
_entity.id
_entity.type
_entity.pdbx_description
1 polymer ?
#
loop_
_entity_poly.entity_id
_entity_poly.type
_entity_poly.pdbx_seq_one_letter_code
_entity_poly.pdbx_strand_id
1 'polypeptide(L)'
;MYTSSRALFSGKRYLIVDDFAEMCAVLKTVLRSLGAVHIEQAADGEEALTIMRKTRYDVVLCDYNLGSGKDGQQVLEEARYRNLIGVDSIFIMVTAENTREMVMGAVEYTPDSYLHKPVTKELLETRITKLFERKSDLKPVSQALMNKDYTLAIKALDQLIATRPKNLPELIKLKAQICLNFNRYEMALKIYEQALANRELPWAYLGKGQVLYKQKKYQQALEILQHLLTQEPHLMVAYDWLAKAQMALKDFQAAEQTLITAVQLSPRAVKRQQQLGELALNNNHPEMAEAAFQKAVQFSRHSILRHPAQFAGLAKSKTANHKHEEAEKIVRDMGRNFANTPETQFYAATASAAIQYNQGDSEGVAESLKTADQLLHQMGELSSPTLGLELAKAYAQVGNHNQANALMQTLIANNHDDDELVNEILQLCSDADASDQMNQKVREVRQAVIRTNNSGVRLIQQGRYDDAIALLRQAAEDMIGNKTINLNTAKALIIKMEKTGPQSDDIQSVRRYINRVTQLAPDDWRLHDINTRLRRLTQQLS
;
A
#
# COMPACT_ATOMS: atom_id res chain seq x y z
N MET A 1 6.57 -9.18 43.40
CA MET A 1 7.30 -10.24 42.69
C MET A 1 8.16 -9.57 41.62
N TYR A 2 9.42 -9.31 41.95
CA TYR A 2 10.45 -8.86 40.99
C TYR A 2 10.91 -10.09 40.21
N THR A 3 10.17 -10.55 39.22
CA THR A 3 10.77 -11.32 38.15
C THR A 3 11.76 -10.37 37.50
N SER A 4 13.03 -10.66 37.72
CA SER A 4 14.17 -9.82 37.42
C SER A 4 13.99 -9.16 36.04
N SER A 5 13.94 -7.85 35.98
CA SER A 5 13.97 -7.00 34.75
C SER A 5 15.00 -7.57 33.75
N ARG A 6 16.13 -8.11 34.24
CA ARG A 6 17.16 -8.80 33.48
C ARG A 6 16.64 -9.96 32.63
N ALA A 7 15.69 -10.79 33.12
CA ALA A 7 15.17 -11.93 32.36
C ALA A 7 14.30 -11.46 31.15
N LEU A 8 13.62 -10.32 31.31
CA LEU A 8 12.79 -9.73 30.23
C LEU A 8 13.65 -9.24 29.05
N PHE A 9 14.86 -8.72 29.35
CA PHE A 9 15.75 -8.13 28.35
C PHE A 9 16.73 -9.14 27.75
N SER A 10 17.15 -10.20 28.49
CA SER A 10 18.26 -11.08 28.09
C SER A 10 17.97 -11.93 26.86
N GLY A 11 16.73 -12.36 26.65
CA GLY A 11 16.34 -13.22 25.53
C GLY A 11 15.95 -12.46 24.25
N LYS A 12 16.20 -11.14 24.19
CA LYS A 12 15.77 -10.26 23.11
C LYS A 12 16.94 -9.79 22.26
N ARG A 13 16.68 -9.54 20.97
CA ARG A 13 17.65 -8.97 20.03
C ARG A 13 17.38 -7.48 19.84
N TYR A 14 18.42 -6.68 19.95
CA TYR A 14 18.37 -5.22 19.88
C TYR A 14 19.20 -4.74 18.69
N LEU A 15 18.68 -3.76 17.96
CA LEU A 15 19.42 -2.99 16.97
C LEU A 15 19.42 -1.53 17.41
N ILE A 16 20.61 -0.91 17.46
CA ILE A 16 20.80 0.52 17.69
C ILE A 16 21.23 1.12 16.35
N VAL A 17 20.56 2.19 15.93
CA VAL A 17 20.86 2.90 14.68
C VAL A 17 21.08 4.36 15.04
N ASP A 18 22.32 4.83 14.95
CA ASP A 18 22.71 6.22 15.24
C ASP A 18 24.04 6.51 14.54
N ASP A 19 24.18 7.65 13.87
CA ASP A 19 25.39 8.06 13.15
C ASP A 19 26.52 8.53 14.10
N PHE A 20 26.20 8.75 15.38
CA PHE A 20 27.18 9.06 16.42
C PHE A 20 27.59 7.80 17.20
N ALA A 21 28.81 7.35 16.99
CA ALA A 21 29.35 6.15 17.65
C ALA A 21 29.30 6.23 19.20
N GLU A 22 29.48 7.42 19.77
CA GLU A 22 29.39 7.65 21.21
C GLU A 22 27.97 7.39 21.72
N MET A 23 26.93 7.81 21.00
CA MET A 23 25.54 7.55 21.36
C MET A 23 25.22 6.07 21.28
N CYS A 24 25.67 5.40 20.22
CA CYS A 24 25.59 3.94 20.12
C CYS A 24 26.21 3.24 21.34
N ALA A 25 27.39 3.67 21.77
CA ALA A 25 28.08 3.12 22.93
C ALA A 25 27.31 3.35 24.26
N VAL A 26 26.74 4.55 24.43
CA VAL A 26 25.88 4.89 25.58
C VAL A 26 24.65 4.00 25.62
N LEU A 27 23.87 3.93 24.54
CA LEU A 27 22.67 3.11 24.47
C LEU A 27 22.97 1.61 24.68
N LYS A 28 24.09 1.12 24.13
CA LYS A 28 24.56 -0.25 24.33
C LYS A 28 24.89 -0.54 25.78
N THR A 29 25.55 0.41 26.45
CA THR A 29 25.90 0.30 27.88
C THR A 29 24.64 0.28 28.73
N VAL A 30 23.68 1.15 28.46
CA VAL A 30 22.38 1.18 29.12
C VAL A 30 21.63 -0.15 28.92
N LEU A 31 21.50 -0.64 27.71
CA LEU A 31 20.83 -1.91 27.42
C LEU A 31 21.51 -3.10 28.11
N ARG A 32 22.86 -3.15 28.12
CA ARG A 32 23.61 -4.17 28.83
C ARG A 32 23.36 -4.12 30.34
N SER A 33 23.28 -2.94 30.93
CA SER A 33 22.97 -2.78 32.35
C SER A 33 21.56 -3.28 32.72
N LEU A 34 20.62 -3.29 31.74
CA LEU A 34 19.27 -3.85 31.86
C LEU A 34 19.23 -5.38 31.65
N GLY A 35 20.34 -5.97 31.17
CA GLY A 35 20.47 -7.40 30.95
C GLY A 35 20.40 -7.85 29.48
N ALA A 36 20.36 -6.92 28.50
CA ALA A 36 20.39 -7.27 27.09
C ALA A 36 21.75 -7.89 26.70
N VAL A 37 21.70 -9.00 25.94
CA VAL A 37 22.89 -9.76 25.53
C VAL A 37 23.19 -9.54 24.06
N HIS A 38 22.16 -9.63 23.20
CA HIS A 38 22.29 -9.56 21.75
C HIS A 38 21.99 -8.14 21.27
N ILE A 39 23.05 -7.33 21.08
CA ILE A 39 22.94 -5.93 20.67
C ILE A 39 23.84 -5.71 19.46
N GLU A 40 23.24 -5.39 18.33
CA GLU A 40 23.91 -4.98 17.10
C GLU A 40 23.77 -3.47 16.90
N GLN A 41 24.64 -2.89 16.09
CA GLN A 41 24.70 -1.45 15.84
C GLN A 41 24.80 -1.21 14.34
N ALA A 42 24.20 -0.13 13.87
CA ALA A 42 24.33 0.39 12.53
C ALA A 42 24.60 1.90 12.59
N ALA A 43 25.47 2.40 11.72
CA ALA A 43 25.87 3.80 11.67
C ALA A 43 24.96 4.63 10.76
N ASP A 44 24.19 4.00 9.88
CA ASP A 44 23.28 4.68 8.95
C ASP A 44 22.05 3.81 8.63
N GLY A 45 21.09 4.41 7.89
CA GLY A 45 19.84 3.75 7.57
C GLY A 45 19.98 2.59 6.57
N GLU A 46 20.94 2.61 5.65
CA GLU A 46 21.16 1.52 4.68
C GLU A 46 21.81 0.31 5.36
N GLU A 47 22.77 0.54 6.23
CA GLU A 47 23.35 -0.51 7.06
C GLU A 47 22.29 -1.15 7.95
N ALA A 48 21.46 -0.34 8.62
CA ALA A 48 20.36 -0.83 9.45
C ALA A 48 19.42 -1.75 8.67
N LEU A 49 18.98 -1.35 7.49
CA LEU A 49 18.10 -2.15 6.64
C LEU A 49 18.79 -3.42 6.13
N THR A 50 20.08 -3.35 5.83
CA THR A 50 20.88 -4.51 5.40
C THR A 50 20.97 -5.56 6.51
N ILE A 51 21.19 -5.12 7.75
CA ILE A 51 21.20 -5.98 8.93
C ILE A 51 19.81 -6.55 9.19
N MET A 52 18.76 -5.74 9.13
CA MET A 52 17.36 -6.16 9.35
C MET A 52 16.87 -7.18 8.31
N ARG A 53 17.39 -7.16 7.07
CA ARG A 53 17.07 -8.19 6.05
C ARG A 53 17.62 -9.57 6.42
N LYS A 54 18.68 -9.64 7.16
CA LYS A 54 19.36 -10.89 7.57
C LYS A 54 18.87 -11.42 8.92
N THR A 55 18.53 -10.50 9.82
CA THR A 55 18.23 -10.83 11.22
C THR A 55 17.01 -10.05 11.68
N ARG A 56 16.09 -10.73 12.35
CA ARG A 56 14.92 -10.10 12.97
C ARG A 56 15.26 -9.59 14.36
N TYR A 57 14.85 -8.36 14.65
CA TYR A 57 15.05 -7.71 15.95
C TYR A 57 13.73 -7.58 16.70
N ASP A 58 13.81 -7.80 18.04
CA ASP A 58 12.68 -7.56 18.93
C ASP A 58 12.53 -6.06 19.24
N VAL A 59 13.65 -5.34 19.32
CA VAL A 59 13.68 -3.90 19.61
C VAL A 59 14.66 -3.20 18.69
N VAL A 60 14.20 -2.15 18.03
CA VAL A 60 15.02 -1.23 17.24
C VAL A 60 14.97 0.15 17.91
N LEU A 61 16.12 0.68 18.29
CA LEU A 61 16.32 2.06 18.73
C LEU A 61 16.96 2.81 17.57
N CYS A 62 16.23 3.73 16.95
CA CYS A 62 16.71 4.40 15.74
C CYS A 62 16.71 5.91 15.95
N ASP A 63 17.86 6.56 15.72
CA ASP A 63 17.90 8.01 15.67
C ASP A 63 17.06 8.49 14.47
N TYR A 64 16.43 9.62 14.66
CA TYR A 64 15.69 10.27 13.58
C TYR A 64 16.64 10.82 12.51
N ASN A 65 17.69 11.50 12.92
CA ASN A 65 18.69 12.07 12.02
C ASN A 65 19.92 11.16 11.91
N LEU A 66 20.10 10.52 10.76
CA LEU A 66 21.18 9.60 10.48
C LEU A 66 22.21 10.20 9.51
N GLY A 67 22.35 11.52 9.49
CA GLY A 67 23.29 12.21 8.62
C GLY A 67 22.88 12.21 7.15
N SER A 68 23.82 11.92 6.26
CA SER A 68 23.56 11.86 4.81
C SER A 68 22.95 10.53 4.41
N GLY A 69 21.78 10.51 3.80
CA GLY A 69 21.12 9.29 3.34
C GLY A 69 19.70 9.17 3.85
N LYS A 70 19.31 7.95 4.25
CA LYS A 70 18.00 7.70 4.85
C LYS A 70 17.96 8.23 6.28
N ASP A 71 16.91 8.96 6.62
CA ASP A 71 16.58 9.29 8.01
C ASP A 71 15.87 8.12 8.72
N GLY A 72 15.73 8.20 10.04
CA GLY A 72 15.11 7.14 10.83
C GLY A 72 13.64 6.88 10.48
N GLN A 73 12.93 7.89 9.98
CA GLN A 73 11.56 7.75 9.49
C GLN A 73 11.53 6.91 8.21
N GLN A 74 12.45 7.13 7.29
CA GLN A 74 12.58 6.35 6.05
C GLN A 74 13.03 4.92 6.32
N VAL A 75 13.86 4.70 7.35
CA VAL A 75 14.20 3.35 7.85
C VAL A 75 12.94 2.63 8.33
N LEU A 76 12.12 3.27 9.17
CA LEU A 76 10.86 2.68 9.65
C LEU A 76 9.88 2.40 8.52
N GLU A 77 9.75 3.33 7.57
CA GLU A 77 8.91 3.19 6.37
C GLU A 77 9.32 1.95 5.56
N GLU A 78 10.60 1.83 5.22
CA GLU A 78 11.10 0.69 4.45
C GLU A 78 11.04 -0.62 5.22
N ALA A 79 11.36 -0.60 6.52
CA ALA A 79 11.28 -1.79 7.36
C ALA A 79 9.85 -2.35 7.45
N ARG A 80 8.82 -1.48 7.48
CA ARG A 80 7.42 -1.88 7.41
C ARG A 80 7.00 -2.34 6.03
N TYR A 81 7.36 -1.59 5.00
CA TYR A 81 7.05 -1.93 3.61
C TYR A 81 7.57 -3.31 3.22
N ARG A 82 8.79 -3.65 3.68
CA ARG A 82 9.43 -4.94 3.42
C ARG A 82 9.10 -6.02 4.46
N ASN A 83 8.22 -5.75 5.44
CA ASN A 83 7.88 -6.67 6.53
C ASN A 83 9.11 -7.15 7.35
N LEU A 84 10.14 -6.30 7.52
CA LEU A 84 11.34 -6.60 8.32
C LEU A 84 11.05 -6.54 9.82
N ILE A 85 10.00 -5.82 10.23
CA ILE A 85 9.50 -5.72 11.59
C ILE A 85 8.06 -6.24 11.65
N GLY A 86 7.76 -7.05 12.67
CA GLY A 86 6.44 -7.62 12.88
C GLY A 86 5.61 -6.84 13.91
N VAL A 87 4.38 -7.27 14.13
CA VAL A 87 3.48 -6.66 15.14
C VAL A 87 4.00 -6.86 16.57
N ASP A 88 4.84 -7.86 16.80
CA ASP A 88 5.52 -8.18 18.06
C ASP A 88 6.85 -7.42 18.23
N SER A 89 7.43 -6.86 17.18
CA SER A 89 8.65 -6.04 17.24
C SER A 89 8.35 -4.64 17.75
N ILE A 90 9.31 -4.03 18.45
CA ILE A 90 9.24 -2.67 19.00
C ILE A 90 10.18 -1.78 18.19
N PHE A 91 9.67 -0.67 17.65
CA PHE A 91 10.48 0.36 17.01
C PHE A 91 10.36 1.67 17.78
N ILE A 92 11.46 2.12 18.36
CA ILE A 92 11.53 3.37 19.13
C ILE A 92 12.37 4.38 18.36
N MET A 93 11.78 5.53 18.07
CA MET A 93 12.48 6.65 17.50
C MET A 93 13.18 7.43 18.61
N VAL A 94 14.47 7.67 18.47
CA VAL A 94 15.28 8.48 19.39
C VAL A 94 15.60 9.81 18.70
N THR A 95 15.44 10.94 19.37
CA THR A 95 15.66 12.23 18.72
C THR A 95 16.13 13.30 19.70
N ALA A 96 16.99 14.19 19.24
CA ALA A 96 17.37 15.41 19.96
C ALA A 96 16.44 16.60 19.63
N GLU A 97 15.64 16.50 18.56
CA GLU A 97 14.82 17.57 18.05
C GLU A 97 13.35 17.48 18.51
N ASN A 98 12.74 18.65 18.75
CA ASN A 98 11.36 18.80 19.17
C ASN A 98 10.55 19.62 18.15
N THR A 99 10.93 19.58 16.86
CA THR A 99 10.20 20.36 15.87
C THR A 99 8.81 19.79 15.62
N ARG A 100 7.82 20.70 15.39
CA ARG A 100 6.43 20.31 15.11
C ARG A 100 6.34 19.41 13.87
N GLU A 101 7.17 19.64 12.86
CA GLU A 101 7.22 18.86 11.62
C GLU A 101 7.66 17.41 11.86
N MET A 102 8.62 17.22 12.78
CA MET A 102 9.07 15.88 13.16
C MET A 102 8.03 15.12 13.95
N VAL A 103 7.37 15.78 14.91
CA VAL A 103 6.28 15.17 15.68
C VAL A 103 5.15 14.74 14.74
N MET A 104 4.86 15.52 13.71
CA MET A 104 3.81 15.23 12.73
C MET A 104 4.20 14.13 11.73
N GLY A 105 5.43 14.17 11.20
CA GLY A 105 5.96 13.08 10.38
C GLY A 105 6.01 11.75 11.15
N ALA A 106 6.34 11.86 12.41
CA ALA A 106 6.35 10.80 13.39
C ALA A 106 4.99 10.14 13.62
N VAL A 107 3.90 10.92 13.61
CA VAL A 107 2.53 10.40 13.72
C VAL A 107 2.11 9.61 12.48
N GLU A 108 2.66 9.90 11.32
CA GLU A 108 2.33 9.18 10.06
C GLU A 108 2.83 7.74 10.04
N TYR A 109 4.08 7.54 10.45
CA TYR A 109 4.69 6.19 10.42
C TYR A 109 4.61 5.46 11.77
N THR A 110 4.02 6.12 12.79
CA THR A 110 3.68 5.56 14.12
C THR A 110 4.70 4.55 14.67
N PRO A 111 5.93 4.96 15.03
CA PRO A 111 6.78 4.09 15.82
C PRO A 111 6.08 3.77 17.15
N ASP A 112 6.51 2.72 17.81
CA ASP A 112 5.87 2.30 19.07
C ASP A 112 6.09 3.31 20.20
N SER A 113 7.17 4.10 20.13
CA SER A 113 7.46 5.19 21.06
C SER A 113 8.50 6.16 20.50
N TYR A 114 8.53 7.33 21.13
CA TYR A 114 9.57 8.35 20.97
C TYR A 114 10.34 8.52 22.27
N LEU A 115 11.66 8.72 22.17
CA LEU A 115 12.54 9.07 23.26
C LEU A 115 13.33 10.32 22.88
N HIS A 116 13.34 11.30 23.76
CA HIS A 116 14.19 12.49 23.60
C HIS A 116 15.57 12.24 24.20
N LYS A 117 16.61 12.67 23.48
CA LYS A 117 17.96 12.71 24.01
C LYS A 117 18.08 13.84 25.07
N PRO A 118 18.72 13.61 26.22
CA PRO A 118 19.48 12.43 26.62
C PRO A 118 18.59 11.28 27.11
N VAL A 119 18.93 10.04 26.71
CA VAL A 119 18.21 8.84 27.11
C VAL A 119 18.79 8.27 28.40
N THR A 120 18.02 8.33 29.49
CA THR A 120 18.44 7.73 30.77
C THR A 120 18.05 6.26 30.83
N LYS A 121 18.75 5.52 31.73
CA LYS A 121 18.46 4.10 31.98
C LYS A 121 17.01 3.88 32.40
N GLU A 122 16.55 4.66 33.37
CA GLU A 122 15.21 4.55 33.97
C GLU A 122 14.11 4.83 32.94
N LEU A 123 14.33 5.84 32.07
CA LEU A 123 13.41 6.17 31.00
C LEU A 123 13.32 5.03 29.98
N LEU A 124 14.47 4.50 29.54
CA LEU A 124 14.53 3.41 28.56
C LEU A 124 13.91 2.12 29.12
N GLU A 125 14.26 1.75 30.36
CA GLU A 125 13.71 0.59 31.05
C GLU A 125 12.17 0.66 31.16
N THR A 126 11.66 1.77 31.68
CA THR A 126 10.22 1.97 31.85
C THR A 126 9.50 1.88 30.51
N ARG A 127 10.06 2.51 29.47
CA ARG A 127 9.43 2.57 28.15
C ARG A 127 9.41 1.19 27.48
N ILE A 128 10.54 0.50 27.44
CA ILE A 128 10.65 -0.83 26.81
C ILE A 128 9.81 -1.86 27.57
N THR A 129 9.85 -1.86 28.90
CA THR A 129 9.03 -2.78 29.71
C THR A 129 7.55 -2.62 29.42
N LYS A 130 7.06 -1.38 29.40
CA LYS A 130 5.66 -1.08 29.04
C LYS A 130 5.28 -1.54 27.63
N LEU A 131 6.20 -1.42 26.66
CA LEU A 131 5.99 -1.88 25.30
C LEU A 131 6.01 -3.41 25.19
N PHE A 132 6.90 -4.08 25.94
CA PHE A 132 6.88 -5.54 26.03
C PHE A 132 5.56 -6.06 26.62
N GLU A 133 5.04 -5.41 27.68
CA GLU A 133 3.73 -5.77 28.24
C GLU A 133 2.60 -5.61 27.22
N ARG A 134 2.61 -4.51 26.44
CA ARG A 134 1.61 -4.25 25.40
C ARG A 134 1.65 -5.24 24.23
N LYS A 135 2.83 -5.76 23.91
CA LYS A 135 3.07 -6.68 22.79
C LYS A 135 3.30 -8.11 23.25
N SER A 136 3.05 -8.42 24.54
CA SER A 136 3.16 -9.78 25.05
C SER A 136 2.23 -10.71 24.26
N ASP A 137 2.70 -11.94 24.07
CA ASP A 137 1.97 -13.04 23.44
C ASP A 137 1.56 -12.85 21.95
N LEU A 138 2.01 -11.75 21.30
CA LEU A 138 1.70 -11.50 19.87
C LEU A 138 2.54 -12.35 18.90
N LYS A 139 3.51 -13.11 19.36
CA LYS A 139 4.39 -13.91 18.49
C LYS A 139 3.63 -14.88 17.58
N PRO A 140 2.62 -15.64 18.03
CA PRO A 140 1.82 -16.50 17.15
C PRO A 140 1.03 -15.72 16.10
N VAL A 141 0.50 -14.54 16.47
CA VAL A 141 -0.19 -13.63 15.56
C VAL A 141 0.79 -13.11 14.49
N SER A 142 1.98 -12.67 14.91
CA SER A 142 3.02 -12.19 14.02
C SER A 142 3.47 -13.26 13.02
N GLN A 143 3.68 -14.49 13.47
CA GLN A 143 4.03 -15.61 12.60
C GLN A 143 2.94 -15.92 11.58
N ALA A 144 1.67 -15.94 12.01
CA ALA A 144 0.54 -16.17 11.11
C ALA A 144 0.44 -15.05 10.04
N LEU A 145 0.64 -13.78 10.42
CA LEU A 145 0.65 -12.65 9.48
C LEU A 145 1.81 -12.74 8.48
N MET A 146 3.00 -13.12 8.93
CA MET A 146 4.15 -13.33 8.03
C MET A 146 3.89 -14.44 7.00
N ASN A 147 3.19 -15.50 7.40
CA ASN A 147 2.77 -16.59 6.51
C ASN A 147 1.53 -16.24 5.68
N LYS A 148 1.02 -15.01 5.80
CA LYS A 148 -0.23 -14.54 5.16
C LYS A 148 -1.46 -15.41 5.53
N ASP A 149 -1.40 -16.13 6.66
CA ASP A 149 -2.52 -16.89 7.22
C ASP A 149 -3.34 -16.01 8.18
N TYR A 150 -4.18 -15.19 7.61
CA TYR A 150 -4.99 -14.22 8.35
C TYR A 150 -6.09 -14.87 9.18
N THR A 151 -6.55 -16.04 8.77
CA THR A 151 -7.53 -16.81 9.53
C THR A 151 -6.91 -17.32 10.83
N LEU A 152 -5.69 -17.82 10.75
CA LEU A 152 -4.93 -18.24 11.94
C LEU A 152 -4.59 -17.04 12.84
N ALA A 153 -4.21 -15.90 12.24
CA ALA A 153 -3.93 -14.67 12.99
C ALA A 153 -5.15 -14.20 13.80
N ILE A 154 -6.34 -14.17 13.18
CA ILE A 154 -7.59 -13.80 13.86
C ILE A 154 -7.92 -14.81 14.97
N LYS A 155 -7.80 -16.11 14.70
CA LYS A 155 -8.04 -17.16 15.69
C LYS A 155 -7.09 -17.05 16.90
N ALA A 156 -5.81 -16.78 16.65
CA ALA A 156 -4.82 -16.55 17.72
C ALA A 156 -5.19 -15.32 18.58
N LEU A 157 -5.65 -14.24 17.93
CA LEU A 157 -6.13 -13.06 18.65
C LEU A 157 -7.40 -13.35 19.46
N ASP A 158 -8.33 -14.14 18.93
CA ASP A 158 -9.54 -14.55 19.68
C ASP A 158 -9.19 -15.32 20.96
N GLN A 159 -8.20 -16.23 20.86
CA GLN A 159 -7.71 -16.96 22.01
C GLN A 159 -7.07 -16.03 23.07
N LEU A 160 -6.25 -15.07 22.64
CA LEU A 160 -5.64 -14.08 23.52
C LEU A 160 -6.70 -13.17 24.17
N ILE A 161 -7.65 -12.66 23.42
CA ILE A 161 -8.73 -11.79 23.90
C ILE A 161 -9.60 -12.51 24.93
N ALA A 162 -9.84 -13.81 24.76
CA ALA A 162 -10.63 -14.62 25.68
C ALA A 162 -10.00 -14.70 27.10
N THR A 163 -8.68 -14.59 27.22
CA THR A 163 -7.98 -14.57 28.52
C THR A 163 -8.11 -13.24 29.26
N ARG A 164 -8.69 -12.21 28.64
CA ARG A 164 -8.85 -10.84 29.18
C ARG A 164 -7.56 -10.25 29.75
N PRO A 165 -6.47 -10.20 28.97
CA PRO A 165 -5.19 -9.69 29.45
C PRO A 165 -5.21 -8.17 29.63
N LYS A 166 -4.18 -7.61 30.28
CA LYS A 166 -4.06 -6.16 30.53
C LYS A 166 -4.05 -5.32 29.23
N ASN A 167 -3.54 -5.88 28.14
CA ASN A 167 -3.46 -5.26 26.80
C ASN A 167 -4.68 -5.55 25.92
N LEU A 168 -5.81 -5.91 26.51
CA LEU A 168 -7.06 -6.24 25.79
C LEU A 168 -7.48 -5.16 24.75
N PRO A 169 -7.43 -3.84 25.05
CA PRO A 169 -7.80 -2.82 24.08
C PRO A 169 -6.90 -2.86 22.81
N GLU A 170 -5.60 -3.08 22.99
CA GLU A 170 -4.64 -3.20 21.90
C GLU A 170 -4.89 -4.41 21.02
N LEU A 171 -5.25 -5.55 21.64
CA LEU A 171 -5.59 -6.78 20.90
C LEU A 171 -6.87 -6.61 20.08
N ILE A 172 -7.89 -5.94 20.64
CA ILE A 172 -9.14 -5.63 19.94
C ILE A 172 -8.86 -4.71 18.75
N LYS A 173 -8.07 -3.66 18.95
CA LYS A 173 -7.65 -2.74 17.87
C LYS A 173 -6.90 -3.49 16.76
N LEU A 174 -5.93 -4.33 17.13
CA LEU A 174 -5.17 -5.13 16.16
C LEU A 174 -6.08 -6.09 15.39
N LYS A 175 -7.00 -6.78 16.05
CA LYS A 175 -7.98 -7.66 15.40
C LYS A 175 -8.85 -6.90 14.40
N ALA A 176 -9.37 -5.73 14.78
CA ALA A 176 -10.19 -4.90 13.91
C ALA A 176 -9.39 -4.48 12.65
N GLN A 177 -8.13 -4.07 12.82
CA GLN A 177 -7.25 -3.67 11.72
C GLN A 177 -6.94 -4.85 10.78
N ILE A 178 -6.69 -6.04 11.31
CA ILE A 178 -6.49 -7.25 10.51
C ILE A 178 -7.78 -7.57 9.74
N CYS A 179 -8.94 -7.54 10.38
CA CYS A 179 -10.22 -7.79 9.71
C CYS A 179 -10.46 -6.79 8.56
N LEU A 180 -10.17 -5.50 8.76
CA LEU A 180 -10.27 -4.47 7.72
C LEU A 180 -9.32 -4.77 6.54
N ASN A 181 -8.04 -5.03 6.82
CA ASN A 181 -7.01 -5.27 5.80
C ASN A 181 -7.29 -6.52 4.95
N PHE A 182 -8.02 -7.49 5.52
CA PHE A 182 -8.36 -8.75 4.83
C PHE A 182 -9.84 -8.84 4.43
N ASN A 183 -10.46 -7.69 4.17
CA ASN A 183 -11.80 -7.56 3.61
C ASN A 183 -12.90 -8.25 4.44
N ARG A 184 -12.66 -8.48 5.75
CA ARG A 184 -13.68 -8.96 6.71
C ARG A 184 -14.45 -7.76 7.27
N TYR A 185 -15.03 -6.96 6.37
CA TYR A 185 -15.62 -5.65 6.67
C TYR A 185 -16.72 -5.72 7.72
N GLU A 186 -17.61 -6.71 7.67
CA GLU A 186 -18.69 -6.85 8.64
C GLU A 186 -18.16 -7.14 10.05
N MET A 187 -17.14 -8.01 10.15
CA MET A 187 -16.49 -8.30 11.42
C MET A 187 -15.75 -7.08 11.96
N ALA A 188 -15.02 -6.37 11.11
CA ALA A 188 -14.33 -5.14 11.48
C ALA A 188 -15.32 -4.08 11.97
N LEU A 189 -16.41 -3.85 11.21
CA LEU A 189 -17.45 -2.87 11.56
C LEU A 189 -18.06 -3.16 12.92
N LYS A 190 -18.42 -4.41 13.18
CA LYS A 190 -18.97 -4.83 14.48
C LYS A 190 -18.00 -4.54 15.63
N ILE A 191 -16.69 -4.77 15.44
CA ILE A 191 -15.68 -4.48 16.47
C ILE A 191 -15.59 -2.96 16.71
N TYR A 192 -15.57 -2.14 15.64
CA TYR A 192 -15.53 -0.68 15.77
C TYR A 192 -16.78 -0.13 16.44
N GLU A 193 -17.97 -0.62 16.09
CA GLU A 193 -19.22 -0.19 16.70
C GLU A 193 -19.31 -0.57 18.19
N GLN A 194 -18.88 -1.77 18.55
CA GLN A 194 -18.77 -2.18 19.94
C GLN A 194 -17.78 -1.31 20.73
N ALA A 195 -16.67 -0.93 20.13
CA ALA A 195 -15.70 -0.04 20.76
C ALA A 195 -16.26 1.38 20.97
N LEU A 196 -17.07 1.87 20.02
CA LEU A 196 -17.68 3.20 20.07
C LEU A 196 -18.93 3.27 20.95
N ALA A 197 -19.55 2.14 21.29
CA ALA A 197 -20.78 2.12 22.09
C ALA A 197 -20.62 2.78 23.48
N ASN A 198 -19.40 2.79 24.04
CA ASN A 198 -19.15 3.29 25.40
C ASN A 198 -18.22 4.50 25.47
N ARG A 199 -17.45 4.76 24.41
CA ARG A 199 -16.42 5.82 24.38
C ARG A 199 -16.19 6.30 22.96
N GLU A 200 -15.93 7.58 22.81
CA GLU A 200 -15.37 8.13 21.56
C GLU A 200 -13.90 7.75 21.46
N LEU A 201 -13.59 6.88 20.52
CA LEU A 201 -12.24 6.35 20.31
C LEU A 201 -11.78 6.70 18.89
N PRO A 202 -10.80 7.60 18.71
CA PRO A 202 -10.36 8.05 17.40
C PRO A 202 -9.98 6.91 16.44
N TRP A 203 -9.30 5.87 16.94
CA TRP A 203 -8.94 4.71 16.12
C TRP A 203 -10.16 3.92 15.62
N ALA A 204 -11.25 3.90 16.38
CA ALA A 204 -12.47 3.19 15.99
C ALA A 204 -13.29 4.00 14.99
N TYR A 205 -13.37 5.32 15.14
CA TYR A 205 -13.96 6.21 14.13
C TYR A 205 -13.18 6.12 12.80
N LEU A 206 -11.84 6.18 12.84
CA LEU A 206 -11.01 6.02 11.64
C LEU A 206 -11.30 4.69 10.95
N GLY A 207 -11.26 3.58 11.70
CA GLY A 207 -11.52 2.25 11.16
C GLY A 207 -12.94 2.09 10.61
N LYS A 208 -13.96 2.66 11.28
CA LYS A 208 -15.33 2.68 10.79
C LYS A 208 -15.44 3.46 9.46
N GLY A 209 -14.81 4.64 9.37
CA GLY A 209 -14.76 5.42 8.13
C GLY A 209 -14.12 4.64 6.99
N GLN A 210 -13.00 3.96 7.27
CA GLN A 210 -12.31 3.10 6.30
C GLN A 210 -13.19 1.93 5.82
N VAL A 211 -13.89 1.24 6.73
CA VAL A 211 -14.82 0.16 6.36
C VAL A 211 -15.95 0.68 5.50
N LEU A 212 -16.56 1.79 5.88
CA LEU A 212 -17.66 2.40 5.11
C LEU A 212 -17.22 2.78 3.70
N TYR A 213 -16.03 3.35 3.56
CA TYR A 213 -15.44 3.63 2.26
C TYR A 213 -15.28 2.35 1.42
N LYS A 214 -14.69 1.29 2.00
CA LYS A 214 -14.52 -0.01 1.32
C LYS A 214 -15.86 -0.71 0.99
N GLN A 215 -16.93 -0.41 1.74
CA GLN A 215 -18.30 -0.83 1.44
C GLN A 215 -19.02 0.10 0.45
N LYS A 216 -18.33 1.09 -0.15
CA LYS A 216 -18.88 2.09 -1.09
C LYS A 216 -19.92 3.03 -0.48
N LYS A 217 -20.00 3.12 0.82
CA LYS A 217 -20.85 4.05 1.56
C LYS A 217 -20.11 5.38 1.78
N TYR A 218 -19.74 6.01 0.66
CA TYR A 218 -18.81 7.14 0.64
C TYR A 218 -19.32 8.35 1.44
N GLN A 219 -20.63 8.65 1.36
CA GLN A 219 -21.22 9.75 2.11
C GLN A 219 -21.12 9.52 3.63
N GLN A 220 -21.40 8.30 4.10
CA GLN A 220 -21.29 7.95 5.52
C GLN A 220 -19.82 7.96 5.99
N ALA A 221 -18.91 7.51 5.12
CA ALA A 221 -17.48 7.58 5.40
C ALA A 221 -16.99 9.03 5.56
N LEU A 222 -17.43 9.92 4.65
CA LEU A 222 -17.14 11.35 4.69
C LEU A 222 -17.58 11.97 6.02
N GLU A 223 -18.83 11.80 6.41
CA GLU A 223 -19.41 12.35 7.65
C GLU A 223 -18.64 11.92 8.90
N ILE A 224 -18.29 10.62 8.99
CA ILE A 224 -17.52 10.08 10.13
C ILE A 224 -16.08 10.62 10.14
N LEU A 225 -15.43 10.73 8.98
CA LEU A 225 -14.05 11.23 8.91
C LEU A 225 -14.00 12.75 9.18
N GLN A 226 -14.99 13.51 8.74
CA GLN A 226 -15.11 14.94 9.09
C GLN A 226 -15.31 15.10 10.60
N HIS A 227 -16.25 14.34 11.20
CA HIS A 227 -16.44 14.35 12.65
C HIS A 227 -15.14 14.00 13.40
N LEU A 228 -14.42 12.97 12.98
CA LEU A 228 -13.14 12.59 13.57
C LEU A 228 -12.12 13.75 13.53
N LEU A 229 -12.04 14.47 12.41
CA LEU A 229 -11.09 15.58 12.26
C LEU A 229 -11.44 16.81 13.07
N THR A 230 -12.71 16.99 13.50
CA THR A 230 -13.06 18.04 14.47
C THR A 230 -12.50 17.75 15.86
N GLN A 231 -12.33 16.48 16.22
CA GLN A 231 -11.78 16.06 17.52
C GLN A 231 -10.27 15.87 17.47
N GLU A 232 -9.76 15.33 16.37
CA GLU A 232 -8.35 15.02 16.16
C GLU A 232 -7.80 15.71 14.90
N PRO A 233 -7.60 17.06 14.93
CA PRO A 233 -7.19 17.84 13.75
C PRO A 233 -5.82 17.46 13.19
N HIS A 234 -5.04 16.69 13.93
CA HIS A 234 -3.69 16.26 13.55
C HIS A 234 -3.60 14.79 13.12
N LEU A 235 -4.72 14.10 12.96
CA LEU A 235 -4.74 12.71 12.52
C LEU A 235 -4.63 12.62 10.99
N MET A 236 -3.40 12.63 10.48
CA MET A 236 -3.10 12.73 9.04
C MET A 236 -3.79 11.64 8.20
N VAL A 237 -3.85 10.42 8.70
CA VAL A 237 -4.51 9.30 8.02
C VAL A 237 -6.00 9.58 7.78
N ALA A 238 -6.66 10.35 8.65
CA ALA A 238 -8.07 10.71 8.46
C ALA A 238 -8.26 11.67 7.28
N TYR A 239 -7.32 12.61 7.05
CA TYR A 239 -7.32 13.46 5.84
C TYR A 239 -7.17 12.65 4.57
N ASP A 240 -6.27 11.65 4.56
CA ASP A 240 -6.06 10.79 3.38
C ASP A 240 -7.35 10.04 3.00
N TRP A 241 -8.06 9.49 3.98
CA TRP A 241 -9.32 8.81 3.74
C TRP A 241 -10.48 9.76 3.43
N LEU A 242 -10.49 10.95 4.02
CA LEU A 242 -11.47 12.00 3.69
C LEU A 242 -11.32 12.44 2.23
N ALA A 243 -10.10 12.73 1.78
CA ALA A 243 -9.84 13.09 0.39
C ALA A 243 -10.28 11.98 -0.57
N LYS A 244 -9.99 10.70 -0.24
CA LYS A 244 -10.47 9.56 -1.03
C LYS A 244 -12.00 9.49 -1.09
N ALA A 245 -12.70 9.73 0.02
CA ALA A 245 -14.17 9.73 0.04
C ALA A 245 -14.74 10.87 -0.81
N GLN A 246 -14.16 12.06 -0.74
CA GLN A 246 -14.52 13.21 -1.56
C GLN A 246 -14.29 12.94 -3.06
N MET A 247 -13.14 12.38 -3.43
CA MET A 247 -12.88 11.95 -4.82
C MET A 247 -13.90 10.93 -5.31
N ALA A 248 -14.25 9.93 -4.48
CA ALA A 248 -15.25 8.93 -4.83
C ALA A 248 -16.67 9.52 -5.01
N LEU A 249 -16.96 10.64 -4.33
CA LEU A 249 -18.18 11.44 -4.51
C LEU A 249 -18.06 12.47 -5.65
N LYS A 250 -16.93 12.49 -6.37
CA LYS A 250 -16.61 13.45 -7.45
C LYS A 250 -16.49 14.90 -6.97
N ASP A 251 -16.28 15.13 -5.69
CA ASP A 251 -16.00 16.45 -5.12
C ASP A 251 -14.47 16.70 -5.09
N PHE A 252 -13.91 16.98 -6.28
CA PHE A 252 -12.46 17.10 -6.47
C PHE A 252 -11.90 18.39 -5.87
N GLN A 253 -12.71 19.43 -5.79
CA GLN A 253 -12.30 20.69 -5.17
C GLN A 253 -12.17 20.53 -3.65
N ALA A 254 -13.14 19.87 -3.01
CA ALA A 254 -13.05 19.57 -1.58
C ALA A 254 -11.88 18.62 -1.29
N ALA A 255 -11.63 17.61 -2.14
CA ALA A 255 -10.50 16.70 -1.99
C ALA A 255 -9.15 17.43 -2.07
N GLU A 256 -9.00 18.36 -3.02
CA GLU A 256 -7.80 19.18 -3.16
C GLU A 256 -7.58 20.05 -1.90
N GLN A 257 -8.62 20.72 -1.42
CA GLN A 257 -8.54 21.53 -0.21
C GLN A 257 -8.17 20.71 1.03
N THR A 258 -8.70 19.48 1.13
CA THR A 258 -8.36 18.53 2.18
C THR A 258 -6.88 18.14 2.12
N LEU A 259 -6.36 17.82 0.91
CA LEU A 259 -4.95 17.50 0.72
C LEU A 259 -4.04 18.71 0.98
N ILE A 260 -4.43 19.93 0.59
CA ILE A 260 -3.69 21.17 0.91
C ILE A 260 -3.53 21.29 2.41
N THR A 261 -4.61 21.15 3.17
CA THR A 261 -4.57 21.20 4.64
C THR A 261 -3.63 20.13 5.20
N ALA A 262 -3.73 18.90 4.69
CA ALA A 262 -2.91 17.80 5.15
C ALA A 262 -1.41 17.98 4.85
N VAL A 263 -1.03 18.53 3.67
CA VAL A 263 0.39 18.78 3.34
C VAL A 263 0.94 20.01 4.07
N GLN A 264 0.09 20.96 4.49
CA GLN A 264 0.51 22.06 5.37
C GLN A 264 0.86 21.55 6.78
N LEU A 265 0.09 20.58 7.28
CA LEU A 265 0.35 19.98 8.58
C LEU A 265 1.53 18.98 8.54
N SER A 266 1.67 18.21 7.48
CA SER A 266 2.74 17.23 7.31
C SER A 266 3.34 17.31 5.88
N PRO A 267 4.27 18.24 5.64
CA PRO A 267 4.77 18.54 4.31
C PRO A 267 5.69 17.45 3.71
N ARG A 268 6.26 16.58 4.54
CA ARG A 268 7.24 15.57 4.11
C ARG A 268 6.62 14.25 3.58
N ALA A 269 5.30 14.11 3.63
CA ALA A 269 4.58 12.91 3.17
C ALA A 269 4.60 12.80 1.64
N VAL A 270 5.52 11.99 1.10
CA VAL A 270 5.75 11.83 -0.35
C VAL A 270 4.46 11.45 -1.09
N LYS A 271 3.73 10.45 -0.60
CA LYS A 271 2.48 10.00 -1.23
C LYS A 271 1.43 11.10 -1.31
N ARG A 272 1.28 11.89 -0.23
CA ARG A 272 0.30 12.97 -0.15
C ARG A 272 0.66 14.13 -1.06
N GLN A 273 1.96 14.48 -1.14
CA GLN A 273 2.44 15.47 -2.09
C GLN A 273 2.17 15.04 -3.54
N GLN A 274 2.43 13.77 -3.86
CA GLN A 274 2.13 13.22 -5.19
C GLN A 274 0.62 13.27 -5.49
N GLN A 275 -0.23 12.83 -4.56
CA GLN A 275 -1.69 12.87 -4.73
C GLN A 275 -2.23 14.29 -4.92
N LEU A 276 -1.70 15.26 -4.14
CA LEU A 276 -2.04 16.67 -4.35
C LEU A 276 -1.62 17.16 -5.73
N GLY A 277 -0.41 16.79 -6.19
CA GLY A 277 0.08 17.16 -7.52
C GLY A 277 -0.79 16.59 -8.64
N GLU A 278 -1.17 15.32 -8.55
CA GLU A 278 -2.06 14.65 -9.51
C GLU A 278 -3.44 15.32 -9.56
N LEU A 279 -4.02 15.58 -8.38
CA LEU A 279 -5.35 16.19 -8.29
C LEU A 279 -5.34 17.65 -8.76
N ALA A 280 -4.30 18.41 -8.44
CA ALA A 280 -4.14 19.80 -8.87
C ALA A 280 -3.97 19.90 -10.41
N LEU A 281 -3.24 18.96 -11.05
CA LEU A 281 -3.21 18.90 -12.52
C LEU A 281 -4.60 18.64 -13.12
N ASN A 282 -5.36 17.72 -12.54
CA ASN A 282 -6.72 17.41 -13.00
C ASN A 282 -7.68 18.59 -12.80
N ASN A 283 -7.46 19.41 -11.76
CA ASN A 283 -8.27 20.59 -11.46
C ASN A 283 -7.78 21.87 -12.18
N ASN A 284 -6.82 21.76 -13.12
CA ASN A 284 -6.20 22.91 -13.81
C ASN A 284 -5.50 23.93 -12.88
N HIS A 285 -4.80 23.44 -11.84
CA HIS A 285 -3.97 24.25 -10.95
C HIS A 285 -2.48 23.88 -11.09
N PRO A 286 -1.83 24.19 -12.24
CA PRO A 286 -0.50 23.68 -12.56
C PRO A 286 0.62 24.20 -11.66
N GLU A 287 0.51 25.42 -11.11
CA GLU A 287 1.50 25.95 -10.16
C GLU A 287 1.48 25.17 -8.85
N MET A 288 0.30 24.82 -8.35
CA MET A 288 0.15 23.98 -7.16
C MET A 288 0.67 22.57 -7.42
N ALA A 289 0.38 22.01 -8.57
CA ALA A 289 0.88 20.71 -8.98
C ALA A 289 2.41 20.67 -9.04
N GLU A 290 3.03 21.70 -9.64
CA GLU A 290 4.48 21.83 -9.70
C GLU A 290 5.10 21.87 -8.29
N ALA A 291 4.54 22.71 -7.40
CA ALA A 291 5.03 22.82 -6.02
C ALA A 291 4.91 21.50 -5.25
N ALA A 292 3.81 20.76 -5.42
CA ALA A 292 3.56 19.48 -4.78
C ALA A 292 4.51 18.39 -5.31
N PHE A 293 4.62 18.23 -6.64
CA PHE A 293 5.54 17.25 -7.23
C PHE A 293 7.01 17.57 -6.93
N GLN A 294 7.39 18.85 -6.88
CA GLN A 294 8.75 19.25 -6.49
C GLN A 294 9.09 18.77 -5.09
N LYS A 295 8.16 18.93 -4.13
CA LYS A 295 8.30 18.41 -2.77
C LYS A 295 8.31 16.86 -2.77
N ALA A 296 7.46 16.21 -3.55
CA ALA A 296 7.46 14.76 -3.66
C ALA A 296 8.83 14.23 -4.13
N VAL A 297 9.41 14.82 -5.18
CA VAL A 297 10.75 14.49 -5.69
C VAL A 297 11.83 14.76 -4.63
N GLN A 298 11.76 15.89 -3.95
CA GLN A 298 12.73 16.28 -2.92
C GLN A 298 12.74 15.29 -1.76
N PHE A 299 11.56 15.00 -1.19
CA PHE A 299 11.44 14.16 0.01
C PHE A 299 11.56 12.66 -0.28
N SER A 300 11.33 12.24 -1.54
CA SER A 300 11.53 10.84 -1.93
C SER A 300 12.99 10.45 -2.18
N ARG A 301 13.95 11.39 -2.14
CA ARG A 301 15.34 11.16 -2.61
C ARG A 301 15.98 9.89 -2.05
N HIS A 302 15.77 9.58 -0.79
CA HIS A 302 16.30 8.39 -0.11
C HIS A 302 15.20 7.43 0.37
N SER A 303 13.93 7.72 0.06
CA SER A 303 12.79 6.89 0.44
C SER A 303 12.61 5.70 -0.50
N ILE A 304 12.05 4.62 0.04
CA ILE A 304 11.54 3.48 -0.75
C ILE A 304 10.40 3.91 -1.71
N LEU A 305 9.77 5.06 -1.44
CA LEU A 305 8.69 5.61 -2.26
C LEU A 305 9.19 6.42 -3.46
N ARG A 306 10.51 6.49 -3.69
CA ARG A 306 11.05 7.19 -4.86
C ARG A 306 10.64 6.47 -6.14
N HIS A 307 9.94 7.19 -7.02
CA HIS A 307 9.33 6.59 -8.20
C HIS A 307 9.39 7.53 -9.42
N PRO A 308 9.59 7.00 -10.66
CA PRO A 308 9.63 7.80 -11.90
C PRO A 308 8.37 8.65 -12.13
N ALA A 309 7.19 8.18 -11.68
CA ALA A 309 5.92 8.91 -11.79
C ALA A 309 5.98 10.31 -11.17
N GLN A 310 6.73 10.51 -10.07
CA GLN A 310 6.88 11.81 -9.42
C GLN A 310 7.61 12.81 -10.33
N PHE A 311 8.63 12.35 -11.03
CA PHE A 311 9.40 13.14 -11.98
C PHE A 311 8.58 13.44 -13.25
N ALA A 312 7.83 12.45 -13.75
CA ALA A 312 6.91 12.65 -14.87
C ALA A 312 5.83 13.68 -14.51
N GLY A 313 5.23 13.58 -13.32
CA GLY A 313 4.26 14.55 -12.80
C GLY A 313 4.85 15.96 -12.71
N LEU A 314 6.09 16.09 -12.21
CA LEU A 314 6.79 17.37 -12.15
C LEU A 314 7.07 17.94 -13.57
N ALA A 315 7.50 17.11 -14.51
CA ALA A 315 7.72 17.55 -15.90
C ALA A 315 6.41 18.03 -16.54
N LYS A 316 5.32 17.27 -16.38
CA LYS A 316 3.98 17.66 -16.87
C LYS A 316 3.48 18.96 -16.25
N SER A 317 3.67 19.16 -14.93
CA SER A 317 3.28 20.39 -14.25
C SER A 317 4.07 21.60 -14.78
N LYS A 318 5.38 21.44 -14.97
CA LYS A 318 6.22 22.48 -15.57
C LYS A 318 5.82 22.80 -17.00
N THR A 319 5.44 21.79 -17.78
CA THR A 319 4.93 21.95 -19.14
C THR A 319 3.64 22.78 -19.15
N ALA A 320 2.71 22.48 -18.25
CA ALA A 320 1.47 23.23 -18.08
C ALA A 320 1.71 24.68 -17.63
N ASN A 321 2.83 24.95 -16.92
CA ASN A 321 3.32 26.28 -16.56
C ASN A 321 4.21 26.94 -17.63
N HIS A 322 4.23 26.39 -18.86
CA HIS A 322 5.06 26.89 -19.99
C HIS A 322 6.57 26.89 -19.75
N LYS A 323 7.08 26.06 -18.82
CA LYS A 323 8.51 25.91 -18.49
C LYS A 323 9.11 24.71 -19.23
N HIS A 324 9.04 24.70 -20.55
CA HIS A 324 9.41 23.54 -21.39
C HIS A 324 10.85 23.08 -21.23
N GLU A 325 11.82 24.00 -21.20
CA GLU A 325 13.25 23.65 -21.03
C GLU A 325 13.52 22.93 -19.70
N GLU A 326 12.86 23.40 -18.62
CA GLU A 326 12.98 22.76 -17.30
C GLU A 326 12.31 21.38 -17.30
N ALA A 327 11.16 21.23 -17.98
CA ALA A 327 10.47 19.95 -18.11
C ALA A 327 11.33 18.92 -18.86
N GLU A 328 11.92 19.30 -20.00
CA GLU A 328 12.85 18.46 -20.76
C GLU A 328 14.08 18.06 -19.93
N LYS A 329 14.63 18.99 -19.13
CA LYS A 329 15.74 18.67 -18.23
C LYS A 329 15.35 17.59 -17.22
N ILE A 330 14.15 17.66 -16.64
CA ILE A 330 13.66 16.65 -15.69
C ILE A 330 13.55 15.29 -16.39
N VAL A 331 13.00 15.23 -17.61
CA VAL A 331 12.90 13.98 -18.37
C VAL A 331 14.29 13.39 -18.65
N ARG A 332 15.27 14.20 -19.08
CA ARG A 332 16.67 13.76 -19.24
C ARG A 332 17.27 13.25 -17.92
N ASP A 333 16.99 13.92 -16.82
CA ASP A 333 17.51 13.56 -15.50
C ASP A 333 16.87 12.28 -14.95
N MET A 334 15.66 11.88 -15.40
CA MET A 334 15.07 10.59 -15.03
C MET A 334 15.99 9.42 -15.38
N GLY A 335 16.59 9.40 -16.58
CA GLY A 335 17.53 8.37 -16.99
C GLY A 335 18.83 8.31 -16.15
N ARG A 336 19.20 9.42 -15.48
CA ARG A 336 20.34 9.49 -14.55
C ARG A 336 19.98 9.11 -13.12
N ASN A 337 18.75 9.38 -12.73
CA ASN A 337 18.26 9.20 -11.36
C ASN A 337 17.70 7.80 -11.07
N PHE A 338 17.29 7.08 -12.12
CA PHE A 338 16.74 5.73 -12.04
C PHE A 338 17.51 4.78 -12.93
N ALA A 339 17.42 3.47 -12.64
CA ALA A 339 17.87 2.47 -13.59
C ALA A 339 17.10 2.60 -14.92
N ASN A 340 17.74 2.29 -16.02
CA ASN A 340 17.11 2.36 -17.35
C ASN A 340 16.17 1.16 -17.56
N THR A 341 15.11 1.12 -16.77
CA THR A 341 14.05 0.09 -16.84
C THR A 341 12.98 0.47 -17.84
N PRO A 342 12.22 -0.49 -18.40
CA PRO A 342 11.07 -0.19 -19.25
C PRO A 342 10.07 0.78 -18.60
N GLU A 343 9.88 0.66 -17.28
CA GLU A 343 8.99 1.55 -16.52
C GLU A 343 9.52 2.99 -16.48
N THR A 344 10.81 3.19 -16.25
CA THR A 344 11.43 4.54 -16.28
C THR A 344 11.30 5.16 -17.66
N GLN A 345 11.59 4.38 -18.71
CA GLN A 345 11.45 4.84 -20.10
C GLN A 345 9.99 5.17 -20.46
N PHE A 346 9.03 4.39 -19.95
CA PHE A 346 7.61 4.63 -20.13
C PHE A 346 7.18 5.99 -19.56
N TYR A 347 7.53 6.28 -18.30
CA TYR A 347 7.21 7.58 -17.70
C TYR A 347 7.93 8.75 -18.38
N ALA A 348 9.14 8.54 -18.87
CA ALA A 348 9.85 9.53 -19.67
C ALA A 348 9.13 9.80 -21.00
N ALA A 349 8.67 8.76 -21.69
CA ALA A 349 7.94 8.88 -22.95
C ALA A 349 6.59 9.60 -22.77
N THR A 350 5.80 9.26 -21.73
CA THR A 350 4.52 9.94 -21.46
C THR A 350 4.71 11.41 -21.10
N ALA A 351 5.79 11.76 -20.37
CA ALA A 351 6.12 13.13 -20.07
C ALA A 351 6.61 13.90 -21.31
N SER A 352 7.42 13.26 -22.18
CA SER A 352 7.86 13.85 -23.47
C SER A 352 6.69 14.15 -24.38
N ALA A 353 5.71 13.23 -24.48
CA ALA A 353 4.49 13.47 -25.27
C ALA A 353 3.73 14.72 -24.81
N ALA A 354 3.63 14.94 -23.49
CA ALA A 354 2.98 16.14 -22.93
C ALA A 354 3.76 17.42 -23.29
N ILE A 355 5.10 17.41 -23.25
CA ILE A 355 5.94 18.56 -23.63
C ILE A 355 5.76 18.87 -25.12
N GLN A 356 5.91 17.87 -25.99
CA GLN A 356 5.80 17.99 -27.44
C GLN A 356 4.41 18.46 -27.86
N TYR A 357 3.34 17.99 -27.20
CA TYR A 357 1.99 18.46 -27.44
C TYR A 357 1.83 19.96 -27.18
N ASN A 358 2.39 20.46 -26.08
CA ASN A 358 2.35 21.88 -25.76
C ASN A 358 3.24 22.74 -26.69
N GLN A 359 4.27 22.14 -27.31
CA GLN A 359 5.13 22.78 -28.31
C GLN A 359 4.52 22.72 -29.74
N GLY A 360 3.42 21.99 -29.94
CA GLY A 360 2.80 21.79 -31.26
C GLY A 360 3.53 20.78 -32.16
N ASP A 361 4.43 19.97 -31.60
CA ASP A 361 5.18 18.93 -32.31
C ASP A 361 4.35 17.63 -32.40
N SER A 362 3.48 17.55 -33.39
CA SER A 362 2.58 16.39 -33.57
C SER A 362 3.34 15.10 -33.92
N GLU A 363 4.48 15.18 -34.62
CA GLU A 363 5.28 14.01 -34.98
C GLU A 363 5.98 13.43 -33.74
N GLY A 364 6.59 14.28 -32.93
CA GLY A 364 7.19 13.89 -31.66
C GLY A 364 6.16 13.29 -30.70
N VAL A 365 4.95 13.85 -30.59
CA VAL A 365 3.85 13.28 -29.79
C VAL A 365 3.55 11.85 -30.23
N ALA A 366 3.38 11.61 -31.53
CA ALA A 366 3.05 10.29 -32.06
C ALA A 366 4.16 9.27 -31.77
N GLU A 367 5.43 9.65 -31.91
CA GLU A 367 6.58 8.79 -31.63
C GLU A 367 6.70 8.47 -30.11
N SER A 368 6.53 9.48 -29.27
CA SER A 368 6.59 9.30 -27.80
C SER A 368 5.47 8.41 -27.27
N LEU A 369 4.23 8.58 -27.75
CA LEU A 369 3.10 7.73 -27.36
C LEU A 369 3.26 6.30 -27.89
N LYS A 370 3.75 6.13 -29.12
CA LYS A 370 4.08 4.80 -29.69
C LYS A 370 5.14 4.10 -28.85
N THR A 371 6.17 4.82 -28.43
CA THR A 371 7.22 4.29 -27.55
C THR A 371 6.64 3.85 -26.20
N ALA A 372 5.79 4.67 -25.57
CA ALA A 372 5.12 4.33 -24.32
C ALA A 372 4.23 3.08 -24.46
N ASP A 373 3.47 2.97 -25.55
CA ASP A 373 2.62 1.82 -25.83
C ASP A 373 3.44 0.54 -26.02
N GLN A 374 4.52 0.60 -26.80
CA GLN A 374 5.46 -0.54 -26.97
C GLN A 374 6.08 -0.99 -25.65
N LEU A 375 6.50 -0.05 -24.81
CA LEU A 375 7.05 -0.34 -23.49
C LEU A 375 6.01 -0.97 -22.57
N LEU A 376 4.76 -0.50 -22.59
CA LEU A 376 3.67 -1.10 -21.84
C LEU A 376 3.43 -2.55 -22.28
N HIS A 377 3.39 -2.82 -23.59
CA HIS A 377 3.30 -4.17 -24.14
C HIS A 377 4.50 -5.05 -23.78
N GLN A 378 5.72 -4.49 -23.80
CA GLN A 378 6.93 -5.23 -23.39
C GLN A 378 6.90 -5.64 -21.91
N MET A 379 6.34 -4.81 -21.04
CA MET A 379 6.15 -5.13 -19.62
C MET A 379 5.08 -6.21 -19.40
N GLY A 380 4.29 -6.51 -20.41
CA GLY A 380 3.32 -7.61 -20.46
C GLY A 380 1.92 -7.21 -19.98
N GLU A 381 0.97 -8.10 -20.29
CA GLU A 381 -0.47 -7.89 -20.02
C GLU A 381 -0.82 -7.83 -18.52
N LEU A 382 0.12 -8.22 -17.66
CA LEU A 382 0.04 -8.14 -16.20
C LEU A 382 0.79 -6.93 -15.63
N SER A 383 1.11 -5.94 -16.48
CA SER A 383 1.68 -4.67 -16.01
C SER A 383 0.73 -3.96 -15.04
N SER A 384 1.30 -3.09 -14.20
CA SER A 384 0.50 -2.33 -13.24
C SER A 384 -0.63 -1.56 -13.92
N PRO A 385 -1.88 -1.65 -13.43
CA PRO A 385 -3.00 -0.87 -13.95
C PRO A 385 -2.71 0.64 -13.99
N THR A 386 -1.83 1.12 -13.10
CA THR A 386 -1.38 2.51 -13.05
C THR A 386 -0.69 2.95 -14.34
N LEU A 387 0.12 2.08 -14.97
CA LEU A 387 0.80 2.38 -16.23
C LEU A 387 -0.22 2.51 -17.38
N GLY A 388 -1.17 1.58 -17.46
CA GLY A 388 -2.23 1.66 -18.47
C GLY A 388 -3.09 2.91 -18.30
N LEU A 389 -3.40 3.31 -17.07
CA LEU A 389 -4.13 4.55 -16.78
C LEU A 389 -3.31 5.79 -17.16
N GLU A 390 -2.03 5.78 -16.88
CA GLU A 390 -1.11 6.87 -17.25
C GLU A 390 -1.05 7.07 -18.76
N LEU A 391 -0.98 5.97 -19.53
CA LEU A 391 -1.03 6.03 -21.00
C LEU A 391 -2.40 6.50 -21.50
N ALA A 392 -3.50 6.05 -20.88
CA ALA A 392 -4.84 6.54 -21.22
C ALA A 392 -4.97 8.04 -20.99
N LYS A 393 -4.43 8.57 -19.87
CA LYS A 393 -4.33 10.01 -19.59
C LYS A 393 -3.55 10.74 -20.68
N ALA A 394 -2.39 10.19 -21.08
CA ALA A 394 -1.57 10.80 -22.12
C ALA A 394 -2.29 10.85 -23.48
N TYR A 395 -2.98 9.78 -23.90
CA TYR A 395 -3.81 9.78 -25.10
C TYR A 395 -4.98 10.78 -25.03
N ALA A 396 -5.66 10.84 -23.89
CA ALA A 396 -6.78 11.79 -23.70
C ALA A 396 -6.29 13.25 -23.78
N GLN A 397 -5.14 13.55 -23.19
CA GLN A 397 -4.54 14.90 -23.18
C GLN A 397 -4.23 15.41 -24.59
N VAL A 398 -3.82 14.54 -25.50
CA VAL A 398 -3.51 14.91 -26.89
C VAL A 398 -4.71 14.77 -27.85
N GLY A 399 -5.92 14.53 -27.29
CA GLY A 399 -7.16 14.41 -28.07
C GLY A 399 -7.36 13.05 -28.76
N ASN A 400 -6.52 12.05 -28.49
CA ASN A 400 -6.69 10.70 -29.05
C ASN A 400 -7.66 9.87 -28.19
N HIS A 401 -8.92 10.28 -28.18
CA HIS A 401 -9.97 9.68 -27.35
C HIS A 401 -10.24 8.21 -27.69
N ASN A 402 -10.04 7.79 -28.94
CA ASN A 402 -10.26 6.39 -29.34
C ASN A 402 -9.29 5.45 -28.63
N GLN A 403 -7.99 5.76 -28.63
CA GLN A 403 -6.98 4.95 -27.94
C GLN A 403 -7.15 5.02 -26.42
N ALA A 404 -7.43 6.21 -25.89
CA ALA A 404 -7.72 6.37 -24.46
C ALA A 404 -8.90 5.49 -24.03
N ASN A 405 -10.01 5.51 -24.77
CA ASN A 405 -11.20 4.70 -24.47
C ASN A 405 -10.94 3.20 -24.58
N ALA A 406 -10.18 2.74 -25.58
CA ALA A 406 -9.82 1.32 -25.70
C ALA A 406 -9.01 0.83 -24.49
N LEU A 407 -8.01 1.60 -24.05
CA LEU A 407 -7.23 1.31 -22.84
C LEU A 407 -8.09 1.31 -21.58
N MET A 408 -8.93 2.32 -21.40
CA MET A 408 -9.84 2.42 -20.26
C MET A 408 -10.80 1.22 -20.17
N GLN A 409 -11.34 0.76 -21.31
CA GLN A 409 -12.19 -0.43 -21.36
C GLN A 409 -11.42 -1.70 -20.96
N THR A 410 -10.17 -1.85 -21.41
CA THR A 410 -9.31 -2.97 -21.05
C THR A 410 -8.97 -2.95 -19.54
N LEU A 411 -8.66 -1.77 -19.00
CA LEU A 411 -8.41 -1.60 -17.56
C LEU A 411 -9.63 -1.98 -16.72
N ILE A 412 -10.84 -1.58 -17.14
CA ILE A 412 -12.08 -1.95 -16.46
C ILE A 412 -12.30 -3.47 -16.53
N ALA A 413 -12.10 -4.10 -17.68
CA ALA A 413 -12.27 -5.56 -17.82
C ALA A 413 -11.40 -6.33 -16.84
N ASN A 414 -10.15 -5.90 -16.66
CA ASN A 414 -9.19 -6.55 -15.78
C ASN A 414 -9.34 -6.15 -14.30
N ASN A 415 -9.84 -4.95 -13.99
CA ASN A 415 -9.82 -4.37 -12.63
C ASN A 415 -11.19 -3.83 -12.18
N HIS A 416 -12.28 -4.43 -12.62
CA HIS A 416 -13.65 -3.99 -12.33
C HIS A 416 -13.99 -3.94 -10.82
N ASP A 417 -13.23 -4.62 -10.00
CA ASP A 417 -13.33 -4.67 -8.54
C ASP A 417 -12.49 -3.59 -7.82
N ASP A 418 -11.66 -2.87 -8.55
CA ASP A 418 -10.87 -1.73 -8.05
C ASP A 418 -11.64 -0.41 -8.30
N ASP A 419 -12.40 0.01 -7.30
CA ASP A 419 -13.22 1.21 -7.41
C ASP A 419 -12.41 2.50 -7.47
N GLU A 420 -11.20 2.54 -6.89
CA GLU A 420 -10.32 3.72 -6.99
C GLU A 420 -9.92 3.92 -8.46
N LEU A 421 -9.44 2.87 -9.12
CA LEU A 421 -9.11 2.89 -10.55
C LEU A 421 -10.33 3.21 -11.44
N VAL A 422 -11.47 2.56 -11.17
CA VAL A 422 -12.71 2.82 -11.92
C VAL A 422 -13.13 4.29 -11.81
N ASN A 423 -13.06 4.87 -10.61
CA ASN A 423 -13.40 6.28 -10.42
C ASN A 423 -12.41 7.19 -11.16
N GLU A 424 -11.11 6.90 -11.15
CA GLU A 424 -10.11 7.67 -11.92
C GLU A 424 -10.37 7.58 -13.42
N ILE A 425 -10.73 6.40 -13.94
CA ILE A 425 -11.11 6.23 -15.35
C ILE A 425 -12.35 7.08 -15.70
N LEU A 426 -13.36 7.08 -14.84
CA LEU A 426 -14.57 7.87 -15.07
C LEU A 426 -14.32 9.39 -15.05
N GLN A 427 -13.28 9.85 -14.35
CA GLN A 427 -12.84 11.25 -14.37
C GLN A 427 -12.21 11.66 -15.70
N LEU A 428 -11.58 10.73 -16.41
CA LEU A 428 -10.91 11.01 -17.68
C LEU A 428 -11.89 11.09 -18.85
N CYS A 429 -13.16 10.73 -18.65
CA CYS A 429 -14.16 10.83 -19.69
C CYS A 429 -14.46 12.31 -19.99
N SER A 430 -14.35 12.69 -21.26
CA SER A 430 -14.40 14.08 -21.72
C SER A 430 -15.77 14.72 -21.56
N ASP A 431 -16.84 13.92 -21.51
CA ASP A 431 -18.22 14.37 -21.44
C ASP A 431 -19.11 13.35 -20.71
N ALA A 432 -20.37 13.72 -20.50
CA ALA A 432 -21.36 12.88 -19.82
C ALA A 432 -21.63 11.57 -20.57
N ASP A 433 -21.68 11.61 -21.91
CA ASP A 433 -21.98 10.44 -22.75
C ASP A 433 -20.83 9.41 -22.66
N ALA A 434 -19.58 9.86 -22.74
CA ALA A 434 -18.41 9.00 -22.55
C ALA A 434 -18.37 8.40 -21.13
N SER A 435 -18.72 9.19 -20.12
CA SER A 435 -18.82 8.72 -18.73
C SER A 435 -19.93 7.67 -18.58
N ASP A 436 -21.09 7.85 -19.22
CA ASP A 436 -22.20 6.90 -19.15
C ASP A 436 -21.88 5.59 -19.89
N GLN A 437 -21.23 5.66 -21.05
CA GLN A 437 -20.74 4.48 -21.77
C GLN A 437 -19.76 3.68 -20.91
N MET A 438 -18.82 4.36 -20.24
CA MET A 438 -17.84 3.71 -19.38
C MET A 438 -18.49 3.10 -18.13
N ASN A 439 -19.47 3.79 -17.52
CA ASN A 439 -20.28 3.26 -16.42
C ASN A 439 -21.08 2.03 -16.85
N GLN A 440 -21.64 2.04 -18.05
CA GLN A 440 -22.32 0.88 -18.61
C GLN A 440 -21.34 -0.29 -18.77
N LYS A 441 -20.15 -0.05 -19.32
CA LYS A 441 -19.09 -1.05 -19.45
C LYS A 441 -18.71 -1.68 -18.11
N VAL A 442 -18.56 -0.86 -17.07
CA VAL A 442 -18.30 -1.36 -15.69
C VAL A 442 -19.40 -2.31 -15.23
N ARG A 443 -20.68 -1.93 -15.45
CA ARG A 443 -21.83 -2.79 -15.08
C ARG A 443 -21.84 -4.11 -15.84
N GLU A 444 -21.60 -4.05 -17.16
CA GLU A 444 -21.55 -5.23 -18.02
C GLU A 444 -20.45 -6.21 -17.60
N VAL A 445 -19.23 -5.72 -17.37
CA VAL A 445 -18.10 -6.54 -16.92
C VAL A 445 -18.39 -7.17 -15.55
N ARG A 446 -18.89 -6.39 -14.58
CA ARG A 446 -19.27 -6.91 -13.26
C ARG A 446 -20.33 -8.02 -13.36
N GLN A 447 -21.36 -7.82 -14.20
CA GLN A 447 -22.40 -8.84 -14.41
C GLN A 447 -21.86 -10.06 -15.14
N ALA A 448 -20.96 -9.90 -16.12
CA ALA A 448 -20.34 -11.01 -16.83
C ALA A 448 -19.51 -11.87 -15.86
N VAL A 449 -18.65 -11.24 -15.02
CA VAL A 449 -17.86 -11.94 -14.01
C VAL A 449 -18.75 -12.69 -13.01
N ILE A 450 -19.82 -12.07 -12.51
CA ILE A 450 -20.77 -12.71 -11.58
C ILE A 450 -21.44 -13.92 -12.25
N ARG A 451 -21.95 -13.77 -13.49
CA ARG A 451 -22.61 -14.85 -14.23
C ARG A 451 -21.67 -16.02 -14.47
N THR A 452 -20.46 -15.74 -14.94
CA THR A 452 -19.42 -16.76 -15.17
C THR A 452 -19.08 -17.50 -13.89
N ASN A 453 -18.85 -16.78 -12.80
CA ASN A 453 -18.57 -17.37 -11.50
C ASN A 453 -19.71 -18.27 -11.00
N ASN A 454 -20.95 -17.80 -11.04
CA ASN A 454 -22.12 -18.54 -10.58
C ASN A 454 -22.37 -19.80 -11.45
N SER A 455 -22.15 -19.70 -12.76
CA SER A 455 -22.25 -20.84 -13.68
C SER A 455 -21.15 -21.86 -13.39
N GLY A 456 -19.90 -21.41 -13.17
CA GLY A 456 -18.81 -22.30 -12.79
C GLY A 456 -19.08 -23.03 -11.46
N VAL A 457 -19.55 -22.32 -10.44
CA VAL A 457 -19.91 -22.91 -9.14
C VAL A 457 -21.02 -23.95 -9.29
N ARG A 458 -22.06 -23.66 -10.08
CA ARG A 458 -23.17 -24.59 -10.33
C ARG A 458 -22.67 -25.86 -11.05
N LEU A 459 -21.82 -25.74 -12.06
CA LEU A 459 -21.22 -26.87 -12.75
C LEU A 459 -20.36 -27.73 -11.82
N ILE A 460 -19.58 -27.12 -10.94
CA ILE A 460 -18.80 -27.83 -9.90
C ILE A 460 -19.73 -28.62 -8.96
N GLN A 461 -20.83 -28.03 -8.51
CA GLN A 461 -21.81 -28.69 -7.63
C GLN A 461 -22.49 -29.86 -8.32
N GLN A 462 -22.64 -29.83 -9.63
CA GLN A 462 -23.17 -30.93 -10.47
C GLN A 462 -22.12 -32.02 -10.79
N GLY A 463 -20.87 -31.85 -10.33
CA GLY A 463 -19.77 -32.76 -10.68
C GLY A 463 -19.20 -32.60 -12.10
N ARG A 464 -19.66 -31.60 -12.84
CA ARG A 464 -19.22 -31.27 -14.21
C ARG A 464 -17.97 -30.39 -14.19
N TYR A 465 -16.87 -30.96 -13.68
CA TYR A 465 -15.64 -30.18 -13.42
C TYR A 465 -15.00 -29.68 -14.71
N ASP A 466 -14.93 -30.47 -15.77
CA ASP A 466 -14.28 -30.07 -17.02
C ASP A 466 -15.05 -28.95 -17.73
N ASP A 467 -16.38 -28.97 -17.69
CA ASP A 467 -17.21 -27.89 -18.24
C ASP A 467 -17.03 -26.59 -17.44
N ALA A 468 -16.96 -26.68 -16.11
CA ALA A 468 -16.68 -25.53 -15.24
C ALA A 468 -15.31 -24.91 -15.55
N ILE A 469 -14.29 -25.77 -15.70
CA ILE A 469 -12.92 -25.34 -15.99
C ILE A 469 -12.84 -24.73 -17.38
N ALA A 470 -13.48 -25.31 -18.39
CA ALA A 470 -13.50 -24.75 -19.75
C ALA A 470 -14.11 -23.33 -19.77
N LEU A 471 -15.27 -23.15 -19.10
CA LEU A 471 -15.93 -21.84 -18.97
C LEU A 471 -15.04 -20.82 -18.26
N LEU A 472 -14.46 -21.17 -17.13
CA LEU A 472 -13.63 -20.25 -16.33
C LEU A 472 -12.29 -19.97 -17.01
N ARG A 473 -11.72 -20.95 -17.72
CA ARG A 473 -10.49 -20.80 -18.50
C ARG A 473 -10.68 -19.80 -19.64
N GLN A 474 -11.76 -19.93 -20.40
CA GLN A 474 -12.07 -18.96 -21.45
C GLN A 474 -12.16 -17.52 -20.89
N ALA A 475 -12.89 -17.34 -19.80
CA ALA A 475 -13.00 -16.02 -19.15
C ALA A 475 -11.66 -15.51 -18.62
N ALA A 476 -10.75 -16.39 -18.16
CA ALA A 476 -9.42 -16.01 -17.68
C ALA A 476 -8.46 -15.64 -18.82
N GLU A 477 -8.68 -16.15 -20.03
CA GLU A 477 -7.92 -15.71 -21.21
C GLU A 477 -8.48 -14.38 -21.78
N ASP A 478 -9.80 -14.19 -21.73
CA ASP A 478 -10.44 -12.94 -22.15
C ASP A 478 -10.14 -11.76 -21.20
N MET A 479 -9.86 -12.04 -19.93
CA MET A 479 -9.61 -11.07 -18.84
C MET A 479 -8.37 -11.48 -18.04
N ILE A 480 -7.21 -11.47 -18.68
CA ILE A 480 -5.94 -12.00 -18.13
C ILE A 480 -5.58 -11.37 -16.79
N GLY A 481 -5.78 -10.07 -16.64
CA GLY A 481 -5.51 -9.33 -15.40
C GLY A 481 -6.63 -9.45 -14.34
N ASN A 482 -7.73 -10.16 -14.61
CA ASN A 482 -8.83 -10.26 -13.66
C ASN A 482 -8.52 -11.24 -12.53
N LYS A 483 -8.18 -10.70 -11.36
CA LYS A 483 -7.80 -11.45 -10.17
C LYS A 483 -8.85 -12.48 -9.76
N THR A 484 -10.12 -12.08 -9.77
CA THR A 484 -11.24 -12.93 -9.31
C THR A 484 -11.45 -14.13 -10.23
N ILE A 485 -11.43 -13.93 -11.55
CA ILE A 485 -11.58 -15.03 -12.52
C ILE A 485 -10.39 -16.00 -12.44
N ASN A 486 -9.15 -15.46 -12.41
CA ASN A 486 -7.96 -16.32 -12.28
C ASN A 486 -7.98 -17.18 -11.00
N LEU A 487 -8.36 -16.61 -9.85
CA LEU A 487 -8.48 -17.35 -8.59
C LEU A 487 -9.59 -18.41 -8.63
N ASN A 488 -10.72 -18.10 -9.25
CA ASN A 488 -11.83 -19.05 -9.38
C ASN A 488 -11.47 -20.21 -10.32
N THR A 489 -10.73 -19.93 -11.40
CA THR A 489 -10.21 -20.95 -12.30
C THR A 489 -9.23 -21.89 -11.57
N ALA A 490 -8.26 -21.30 -10.84
CA ALA A 490 -7.33 -22.08 -10.02
C ALA A 490 -8.07 -22.95 -8.98
N LYS A 491 -9.08 -22.39 -8.30
CA LYS A 491 -9.88 -23.10 -7.31
C LYS A 491 -10.71 -24.24 -7.93
N ALA A 492 -11.29 -24.04 -9.11
CA ALA A 492 -12.03 -25.08 -9.82
C ALA A 492 -11.13 -26.27 -10.17
N LEU A 493 -9.92 -25.99 -10.69
CA LEU A 493 -8.91 -27.03 -10.97
C LEU A 493 -8.50 -27.80 -9.70
N ILE A 494 -8.29 -27.11 -8.58
CA ILE A 494 -7.98 -27.76 -7.30
C ILE A 494 -9.12 -28.66 -6.85
N ILE A 495 -10.38 -28.21 -6.92
CA ILE A 495 -11.55 -29.02 -6.54
C ILE A 495 -11.64 -30.28 -7.43
N LYS A 496 -11.41 -30.15 -8.74
CA LYS A 496 -11.33 -31.31 -9.64
C LYS A 496 -10.25 -32.26 -9.16
N MET A 497 -9.01 -31.80 -8.95
CA MET A 497 -7.90 -32.64 -8.52
C MET A 497 -8.15 -33.34 -7.16
N GLU A 498 -8.83 -32.70 -6.23
CA GLU A 498 -9.22 -33.28 -4.94
C GLU A 498 -10.24 -34.42 -5.10
N LYS A 499 -11.01 -34.42 -6.19
CA LYS A 499 -12.05 -35.44 -6.46
C LYS A 499 -11.59 -36.56 -7.40
N THR A 500 -10.78 -36.23 -8.42
CA THR A 500 -10.39 -37.14 -9.49
C THR A 500 -8.91 -37.57 -9.45
N GLY A 501 -8.15 -37.00 -8.48
CA GLY A 501 -6.71 -37.16 -8.39
C GLY A 501 -5.93 -36.04 -9.12
N PRO A 502 -4.73 -35.72 -8.63
CA PRO A 502 -3.90 -34.67 -9.21
C PRO A 502 -3.31 -35.12 -10.57
N GLN A 503 -3.36 -34.20 -11.56
CA GLN A 503 -2.75 -34.37 -12.88
C GLN A 503 -1.71 -33.26 -13.13
N SER A 504 -0.61 -33.59 -13.83
CA SER A 504 0.50 -32.64 -14.08
C SER A 504 0.05 -31.37 -14.78
N ASP A 505 -0.80 -31.50 -15.81
CA ASP A 505 -1.30 -30.38 -16.62
C ASP A 505 -2.20 -29.42 -15.82
N ASP A 506 -3.05 -30.01 -14.94
CA ASP A 506 -3.90 -29.23 -14.05
C ASP A 506 -3.05 -28.46 -13.01
N ILE A 507 -2.00 -29.10 -12.47
CA ILE A 507 -1.04 -28.43 -11.55
C ILE A 507 -0.33 -27.25 -12.24
N GLN A 508 0.16 -27.44 -13.47
CA GLN A 508 0.79 -26.36 -14.23
C GLN A 508 -0.19 -25.22 -14.50
N SER A 509 -1.42 -25.56 -14.86
CA SER A 509 -2.49 -24.56 -15.06
C SER A 509 -2.79 -23.77 -13.79
N VAL A 510 -2.91 -24.43 -12.62
CA VAL A 510 -3.10 -23.74 -11.33
C VAL A 510 -1.94 -22.81 -11.03
N ARG A 511 -0.69 -23.26 -11.22
CA ARG A 511 0.50 -22.40 -11.02
C ARG A 511 0.48 -21.17 -11.93
N ARG A 512 0.05 -21.31 -13.20
CA ARG A 512 -0.09 -20.17 -14.13
C ARG A 512 -1.07 -19.13 -13.60
N TYR A 513 -2.26 -19.53 -13.17
CA TYR A 513 -3.27 -18.61 -12.64
C TYR A 513 -2.86 -17.98 -11.30
N ILE A 514 -2.23 -18.75 -10.41
CA ILE A 514 -1.65 -18.23 -9.17
C ILE A 514 -0.58 -17.16 -9.48
N ASN A 515 0.31 -17.43 -10.44
CA ASN A 515 1.36 -16.48 -10.82
C ASN A 515 0.78 -15.18 -11.36
N ARG A 516 -0.26 -15.23 -12.22
CA ARG A 516 -0.98 -14.04 -12.70
C ARG A 516 -1.46 -13.17 -11.54
N VAL A 517 -2.12 -13.79 -10.55
CA VAL A 517 -2.63 -13.03 -9.39
C VAL A 517 -1.50 -12.56 -8.48
N THR A 518 -0.44 -13.34 -8.30
CA THR A 518 0.70 -12.95 -7.47
C THR A 518 1.45 -11.74 -8.04
N GLN A 519 1.54 -11.61 -9.35
CA GLN A 519 2.13 -10.43 -9.99
C GLN A 519 1.30 -9.17 -9.77
N LEU A 520 -0.04 -9.28 -9.84
CA LEU A 520 -0.96 -8.15 -9.71
C LEU A 520 -1.26 -7.78 -8.25
N ALA A 521 -1.34 -8.77 -7.38
CA ALA A 521 -1.74 -8.62 -5.99
C ALA A 521 -1.05 -9.69 -5.11
N PRO A 522 0.26 -9.53 -4.82
CA PRO A 522 1.04 -10.54 -4.07
C PRO A 522 0.50 -10.78 -2.65
N ASP A 523 -0.27 -9.84 -2.12
CA ASP A 523 -0.87 -9.89 -0.79
C ASP A 523 -2.35 -10.29 -0.79
N ASP A 524 -2.89 -10.77 -1.93
CA ASP A 524 -4.26 -11.27 -1.96
C ASP A 524 -4.41 -12.49 -1.03
N TRP A 525 -5.23 -12.35 0.00
CA TRP A 525 -5.42 -13.35 1.05
C TRP A 525 -5.91 -14.70 0.53
N ARG A 526 -6.60 -14.72 -0.62
CA ARG A 526 -7.14 -15.92 -1.26
C ARG A 526 -6.04 -16.85 -1.79
N LEU A 527 -4.86 -16.28 -2.12
CA LEU A 527 -3.69 -17.03 -2.57
C LEU A 527 -3.19 -18.04 -1.53
N HIS A 528 -3.30 -17.71 -0.23
CA HIS A 528 -2.82 -18.60 0.84
C HIS A 528 -3.57 -19.95 0.85
N ASP A 529 -4.89 -19.93 0.81
CA ASP A 529 -5.72 -21.15 0.78
C ASP A 529 -5.42 -22.00 -0.46
N ILE A 530 -5.38 -21.38 -1.64
CA ILE A 530 -5.11 -22.05 -2.91
C ILE A 530 -3.72 -22.69 -2.92
N ASN A 531 -2.69 -21.97 -2.47
CA ASN A 531 -1.32 -22.48 -2.37
C ASN A 531 -1.20 -23.64 -1.37
N THR A 532 -1.90 -23.57 -0.25
CA THR A 532 -1.90 -24.62 0.78
C THR A 532 -2.52 -25.91 0.24
N ARG A 533 -3.66 -25.80 -0.44
CA ARG A 533 -4.34 -26.95 -1.06
C ARG A 533 -3.50 -27.54 -2.20
N LEU A 534 -2.90 -26.70 -3.04
CA LEU A 534 -2.02 -27.15 -4.12
C LEU A 534 -0.80 -27.93 -3.58
N ARG A 535 -0.16 -27.46 -2.51
CA ARG A 535 0.97 -28.16 -1.87
C ARG A 535 0.58 -29.55 -1.38
N ARG A 536 -0.60 -29.71 -0.77
CA ARG A 536 -1.11 -31.02 -0.33
C ARG A 536 -1.28 -31.97 -1.50
N LEU A 537 -1.86 -31.48 -2.61
CA LEU A 537 -2.06 -32.30 -3.81
C LEU A 537 -0.74 -32.70 -4.49
N THR A 538 0.26 -31.80 -4.52
CA THR A 538 1.57 -32.10 -5.10
C THR A 538 2.38 -33.09 -4.26
N GLN A 539 2.19 -33.13 -2.94
CA GLN A 539 2.82 -34.14 -2.06
C GLN A 539 2.24 -35.56 -2.25
N GLN A 540 1.08 -35.70 -2.86
CA GLN A 540 0.49 -37.01 -3.18
C GLN A 540 1.07 -37.62 -4.46
N LEU A 541 1.81 -36.87 -5.25
CA LEU A 541 2.47 -37.29 -6.48
C LEU A 541 3.94 -37.66 -6.30
N SER A 542 4.55 -37.20 -5.19
CA SER A 542 5.91 -37.54 -4.76
C SER A 542 5.91 -38.76 -3.85
#